data_f2dddf95a075effa00b40ac7a7683b9e
#
_entry.id   f2dddf95a075effa00b40ac7a7683b9e
#
_cell.length_a   1.000
_cell.length_b   1.000
_cell.length_c   1.000
_cell.angle_alpha   90.00
_cell.angle_beta   90.00
_cell.angle_gamma   90.00
#
_symmetry.space_group_name_H-M   'P 1'
#
loop_
_entity.id
_entity.type
_entity.pdbx_description
1 polymer ?
#
loop_
_entity_poly.entity_id
_entity_poly.type
_entity_poly.pdbx_seq_one_letter_code
_entity_poly.pdbx_strand_id
1 'polypeptide(L)'
;MRLLFKQRFFSWFDSYDVYNEAGETVYTVKGQLSWGHCLKIFDKNDNEIGTVEERIFTWLPKFEMYLGNEYIGCISKEFSLFKPSFDIDCNGWHIEGDFFEWDYSIVNTFGQNVATISKELFKFTDTYVIDVYNPEDALCALMLVLAIDAEKCSRD
;
A
#
# COMPACT_ATOMS: atom_id res chain seq x y z
N MET A 1 14.42 -5.04 -4.37
CA MET A 1 13.86 -5.57 -3.12
C MET A 1 12.46 -6.10 -3.39
N ARG A 2 12.17 -7.30 -2.98
CA ARG A 2 10.86 -7.92 -3.16
C ARG A 2 10.17 -8.05 -1.81
N LEU A 3 8.93 -7.56 -1.74
CA LEU A 3 8.07 -7.70 -0.57
C LEU A 3 6.89 -8.60 -0.92
N LEU A 4 6.55 -9.50 -0.02
CA LEU A 4 5.52 -10.51 -0.19
C LEU A 4 4.54 -10.44 0.97
N PHE A 5 3.22 -10.45 0.67
CA PHE A 5 2.20 -10.59 1.70
C PHE A 5 0.99 -11.37 1.17
N LYS A 6 0.32 -12.09 2.05
CA LYS A 6 -0.85 -12.89 1.70
C LYS A 6 -2.10 -12.03 1.59
N GLN A 7 -2.95 -12.33 0.62
CA GLN A 7 -4.25 -11.69 0.49
C GLN A 7 -5.07 -11.91 1.76
N ARG A 8 -5.67 -10.83 2.25
CA ARG A 8 -6.61 -10.90 3.36
C ARG A 8 -8.02 -11.11 2.85
N PHE A 9 -8.73 -11.97 3.55
CA PHE A 9 -10.12 -12.20 3.19
C PHE A 9 -11.13 -11.46 4.08
N PHE A 10 -10.86 -11.05 5.33
CA PHE A 10 -11.97 -10.66 6.19
C PHE A 10 -11.75 -9.68 7.36
N SER A 11 -10.60 -9.09 7.62
CA SER A 11 -10.52 -8.22 8.78
C SER A 11 -9.54 -7.06 8.67
N TRP A 12 -10.06 -5.85 8.90
CA TRP A 12 -9.28 -4.60 8.98
C TRP A 12 -8.46 -4.48 10.27
N PHE A 13 -8.76 -5.32 11.24
CA PHE A 13 -8.15 -5.29 12.56
C PHE A 13 -7.07 -6.34 12.75
N ASP A 14 -6.86 -7.19 11.76
CA ASP A 14 -5.87 -8.24 11.85
C ASP A 14 -4.47 -7.70 11.58
N SER A 15 -3.51 -8.26 12.32
CA SER A 15 -2.10 -8.09 12.07
C SER A 15 -1.64 -9.07 10.98
N TYR A 16 -0.78 -8.62 10.08
CA TYR A 16 -0.13 -9.50 9.11
C TYR A 16 1.29 -9.05 8.81
N ASP A 17 2.08 -10.03 8.43
CA ASP A 17 3.49 -9.83 8.12
C ASP A 17 3.71 -9.63 6.62
N VAL A 18 4.67 -8.77 6.32
CA VAL A 18 5.24 -8.56 5.00
C VAL A 18 6.64 -9.17 5.00
N TYR A 19 6.88 -10.10 4.09
CA TYR A 19 8.11 -10.89 4.03
C TYR A 19 9.02 -10.43 2.90
N ASN A 20 10.32 -10.70 3.05
CA ASN A 20 11.27 -10.63 1.94
C ASN A 20 11.33 -11.98 1.19
N GLU A 21 12.19 -12.06 0.17
CA GLU A 21 12.39 -13.28 -0.63
C GLU A 21 12.93 -14.47 0.19
N ALA A 22 13.64 -14.20 1.27
CA ALA A 22 14.14 -15.23 2.19
C ALA A 22 13.08 -15.75 3.17
N GLY A 23 11.86 -15.18 3.15
CA GLY A 23 10.78 -15.52 4.07
C GLY A 23 10.90 -14.87 5.44
N GLU A 24 11.78 -13.87 5.58
CA GLU A 24 11.94 -13.11 6.82
C GLU A 24 10.95 -11.95 6.87
N THR A 25 10.33 -11.74 8.03
CA THR A 25 9.45 -10.58 8.24
C THR A 25 10.23 -9.28 8.21
N VAL A 26 9.88 -8.42 7.25
CA VAL A 26 10.46 -7.07 7.10
C VAL A 26 9.59 -6.03 7.78
N TYR A 27 8.28 -6.15 7.60
CA TYR A 27 7.29 -5.27 8.22
C TYR A 27 6.14 -6.08 8.80
N THR A 28 5.51 -5.53 9.83
CA THR A 28 4.22 -6.00 10.34
C THR A 28 3.21 -4.87 10.20
N VAL A 29 2.05 -5.16 9.62
CA VAL A 29 0.96 -4.20 9.44
C VAL A 29 -0.16 -4.54 10.40
N LYS A 30 -0.62 -3.54 11.18
CA LYS A 30 -1.72 -3.68 12.14
C LYS A 30 -2.82 -2.69 11.83
N GLY A 31 -4.04 -3.18 11.64
CA GLY A 31 -5.22 -2.34 11.53
C GLY A 31 -5.66 -1.82 12.90
N GLN A 32 -6.14 -0.60 12.95
CA GLN A 32 -6.66 0.03 14.16
C GLN A 32 -8.10 0.48 13.99
N LEU A 33 -8.83 0.49 15.09
CA LEU A 33 -10.16 1.09 15.15
C LEU A 33 -10.07 2.61 14.94
N SER A 34 -10.68 3.08 13.88
CA SER A 34 -10.78 4.49 13.54
C SER A 34 -12.13 4.73 12.84
N TRP A 35 -12.50 5.97 12.62
CA TRP A 35 -13.68 6.32 11.82
C TRP A 35 -13.51 5.95 10.34
N GLY A 36 -12.29 5.71 9.89
CA GLY A 36 -11.93 5.16 8.59
C GLY A 36 -10.88 4.08 8.75
N HIS A 37 -10.22 3.69 7.66
CA HIS A 37 -9.13 2.73 7.70
C HIS A 37 -7.87 3.39 8.28
N CYS A 38 -7.31 2.78 9.31
CA CYS A 38 -6.02 3.18 9.88
C CYS A 38 -5.11 1.96 9.96
N LEU A 39 -4.01 1.99 9.25
CA LEU A 39 -3.03 0.91 9.18
C LEU A 39 -1.69 1.42 9.70
N LYS A 40 -1.16 0.75 10.70
CA LYS A 40 0.16 1.04 11.26
C LYS A 40 1.18 0.02 10.80
N ILE A 41 2.35 0.50 10.45
CA ILE A 41 3.47 -0.31 9.93
C ILE A 41 4.57 -0.32 10.97
N PHE A 42 5.02 -1.51 11.33
CA PHE A 42 6.09 -1.75 12.28
C PHE A 42 7.27 -2.41 11.58
N ASP A 43 8.48 -2.08 12.04
CA ASP A 43 9.69 -2.74 11.59
C ASP A 43 9.89 -4.10 12.29
N LYS A 44 10.98 -4.78 11.93
CA LYS A 44 11.34 -6.09 12.54
C LYS A 44 11.63 -6.04 14.04
N ASN A 45 11.86 -4.85 14.60
CA ASN A 45 12.08 -4.64 16.04
C ASN A 45 10.82 -4.15 16.76
N ASP A 46 9.66 -4.23 16.10
CA ASP A 46 8.36 -3.78 16.62
C ASP A 46 8.28 -2.26 16.87
N ASN A 47 9.10 -1.48 16.18
CA ASN A 47 8.99 -0.02 16.19
C ASN A 47 7.98 0.44 15.15
N GLU A 48 7.05 1.29 15.55
CA GLU A 48 6.12 1.95 14.63
C GLU A 48 6.88 2.93 13.73
N ILE A 49 6.90 2.66 12.43
CA ILE A 49 7.65 3.43 11.45
C ILE A 49 6.77 4.20 10.47
N GLY A 50 5.53 3.78 10.30
CA GLY A 50 4.64 4.43 9.36
C GLY A 50 3.16 4.23 9.69
N THR A 51 2.33 5.15 9.22
CA THR A 51 0.87 5.07 9.33
C THR A 51 0.23 5.51 8.03
N VAL A 52 -0.78 4.76 7.60
CA VAL A 52 -1.68 5.12 6.50
C VAL A 52 -3.07 5.27 7.10
N GLU A 53 -3.64 6.47 7.05
CA GLU A 53 -4.93 6.79 7.65
C GLU A 53 -5.89 7.39 6.64
N GLU A 54 -7.05 6.76 6.48
CA GLU A 54 -8.10 7.25 5.60
C GLU A 54 -8.74 8.52 6.17
N ARG A 55 -8.85 9.55 5.33
CA ARG A 55 -9.64 10.76 5.66
C ARG A 55 -11.11 10.48 5.44
N ILE A 56 -11.89 10.72 6.47
CA ILE A 56 -13.35 10.65 6.41
C ILE A 56 -13.94 11.93 5.81
N PHE A 57 -15.16 11.85 5.31
CA PHE A 57 -15.92 12.98 4.73
C PHE A 57 -15.26 13.64 3.52
N THR A 58 -14.51 12.87 2.73
CA THR A 58 -13.99 13.30 1.43
C THR A 58 -14.84 12.76 0.30
N TRP A 59 -14.96 13.53 -0.78
CA TRP A 59 -15.72 13.11 -1.97
C TRP A 59 -15.10 11.88 -2.64
N LEU A 60 -13.77 11.86 -2.74
CA LEU A 60 -12.99 10.73 -3.21
C LEU A 60 -12.09 10.22 -2.09
N PRO A 61 -11.78 8.91 -2.06
CA PRO A 61 -10.89 8.35 -1.07
C PRO A 61 -9.54 9.05 -1.02
N LYS A 62 -9.12 9.42 0.20
CA LYS A 62 -7.82 10.00 0.50
C LYS A 62 -7.23 9.32 1.71
N PHE A 63 -5.93 9.04 1.65
CA PHE A 63 -5.18 8.41 2.72
C PHE A 63 -3.98 9.29 3.09
N GLU A 64 -3.92 9.72 4.34
CA GLU A 64 -2.78 10.45 4.87
C GLU A 64 -1.66 9.47 5.23
N MET A 65 -0.42 9.88 4.96
CA MET A 65 0.78 9.11 5.24
C MET A 65 1.61 9.78 6.32
N TYR A 66 2.05 9.01 7.29
CA TYR A 66 2.90 9.48 8.39
C TYR A 66 4.12 8.58 8.53
N LEU A 67 5.28 9.19 8.78
CA LEU A 67 6.48 8.50 9.27
C LEU A 67 6.65 8.87 10.75
N GLY A 68 6.48 7.88 11.64
CA GLY A 68 6.29 8.19 13.06
C GLY A 68 5.09 9.12 13.25
N ASN A 69 5.31 10.28 13.83
CA ASN A 69 4.26 11.31 14.02
C ASN A 69 4.28 12.43 12.96
N GLU A 70 5.19 12.33 11.98
CA GLU A 70 5.35 13.35 10.95
C GLU A 70 4.46 13.04 9.74
N TYR A 71 3.58 14.00 9.39
CA TYR A 71 2.82 13.96 8.14
C TYR A 71 3.76 14.13 6.96
N ILE A 72 3.73 13.18 6.02
CA ILE A 72 4.61 13.20 4.84
C ILE A 72 3.88 13.40 3.52
N GLY A 73 2.61 13.14 3.45
CA GLY A 73 1.86 13.29 2.21
C GLY A 73 0.49 12.64 2.24
N CYS A 74 -0.20 12.74 1.12
CA CYS A 74 -1.54 12.20 0.93
C CYS A 74 -1.60 11.38 -0.35
N ILE A 75 -2.19 10.19 -0.25
CA ILE A 75 -2.56 9.35 -1.37
C ILE A 75 -3.99 9.70 -1.73
N SER A 76 -4.21 10.12 -2.98
CA SER A 76 -5.54 10.50 -3.47
C SER A 76 -5.96 9.60 -4.61
N LYS A 77 -7.20 9.15 -4.57
CA LYS A 77 -7.83 8.50 -5.71
C LYS A 77 -8.30 9.58 -6.68
N GLU A 78 -7.83 9.51 -7.91
CA GLU A 78 -8.21 10.40 -8.98
C GLU A 78 -9.31 9.77 -9.85
N PHE A 79 -10.27 10.59 -10.24
CA PHE A 79 -11.32 10.16 -11.14
C PHE A 79 -10.95 10.54 -12.58
N SER A 80 -10.63 9.54 -13.41
CA SER A 80 -10.52 9.76 -14.84
C SER A 80 -11.71 9.16 -15.57
N LEU A 81 -12.04 9.68 -16.76
CA LEU A 81 -13.15 9.21 -17.58
C LEU A 81 -13.02 7.73 -18.00
N PHE A 82 -11.82 7.17 -17.93
CA PHE A 82 -11.52 5.84 -18.44
C PHE A 82 -11.02 4.86 -17.39
N LYS A 83 -10.22 5.30 -16.41
CA LYS A 83 -9.71 4.45 -15.33
C LYS A 83 -9.47 5.26 -14.07
N PRO A 84 -9.91 4.80 -12.88
CA PRO A 84 -9.48 5.39 -11.63
C PRO A 84 -7.97 5.18 -11.45
N SER A 85 -7.30 6.17 -10.89
CA SER A 85 -5.88 6.11 -10.55
C SER A 85 -5.64 6.61 -9.14
N PHE A 86 -4.44 6.37 -8.62
CA PHE A 86 -3.99 6.88 -7.34
C PHE A 86 -2.72 7.68 -7.53
N ASP A 87 -2.64 8.82 -6.85
CA ASP A 87 -1.48 9.70 -6.88
C ASP A 87 -1.01 10.01 -5.46
N ILE A 88 0.30 10.20 -5.31
CA ILE A 88 0.90 10.66 -4.06
C ILE A 88 1.41 12.09 -4.26
N ASP A 89 0.99 13.02 -3.42
CA ASP A 89 1.31 14.44 -3.57
C ASP A 89 2.76 14.81 -3.19
N CYS A 90 3.37 14.09 -2.22
CA CYS A 90 4.68 14.44 -1.72
C CYS A 90 5.84 14.11 -2.69
N ASN A 91 5.67 13.16 -3.60
CA ASN A 91 6.70 12.73 -4.54
C ASN A 91 6.22 12.62 -5.99
N GLY A 92 4.95 12.88 -6.23
CA GLY A 92 4.35 12.81 -7.56
C GLY A 92 4.23 11.40 -8.14
N TRP A 93 4.33 10.37 -7.32
CA TRP A 93 4.11 9.01 -7.78
C TRP A 93 2.65 8.79 -8.16
N HIS A 94 2.45 8.01 -9.20
CA HIS A 94 1.12 7.59 -9.65
C HIS A 94 1.17 6.13 -10.09
N ILE A 95 0.01 5.51 -10.25
CA ILE A 95 -0.08 4.13 -10.69
C ILE A 95 -0.43 4.05 -12.18
N GLU A 96 0.14 3.06 -12.84
CA GLU A 96 -0.18 2.68 -14.21
C GLU A 96 -0.51 1.18 -14.25
N GLY A 97 -1.60 0.82 -14.91
CA GLY A 97 -2.05 -0.57 -15.03
C GLY A 97 -3.40 -0.81 -14.38
N ASP A 98 -3.70 -2.08 -14.07
CA ASP A 98 -4.97 -2.51 -13.52
C ASP A 98 -4.85 -2.87 -12.03
N PHE A 99 -5.14 -1.91 -11.17
CA PHE A 99 -5.06 -2.14 -9.73
C PHE A 99 -6.19 -3.05 -9.21
N PHE A 100 -7.29 -3.19 -9.93
CA PHE A 100 -8.35 -4.13 -9.55
C PHE A 100 -7.89 -5.58 -9.69
N GLU A 101 -7.06 -5.87 -10.69
CA GLU A 101 -6.50 -7.20 -10.93
C GLU A 101 -5.12 -7.40 -10.29
N TRP A 102 -4.62 -6.42 -9.54
CA TRP A 102 -3.28 -6.47 -8.94
C TRP A 102 -2.17 -6.64 -9.99
N ASP A 103 -2.28 -5.91 -11.06
CA ASP A 103 -1.31 -5.85 -12.15
C ASP A 103 -1.05 -4.39 -12.51
N TYR A 104 -0.19 -3.75 -11.72
CA TYR A 104 0.10 -2.35 -11.90
C TYR A 104 1.52 -1.98 -11.48
N SER A 105 1.97 -0.83 -11.93
CA SER A 105 3.26 -0.24 -11.58
C SER A 105 3.08 1.08 -10.85
N ILE A 106 4.00 1.38 -9.95
CA ILE A 106 4.18 2.69 -9.36
C ILE A 106 5.24 3.41 -10.19
N VAL A 107 4.91 4.60 -10.69
CA VAL A 107 5.73 5.38 -11.61
C VAL A 107 5.97 6.77 -11.03
N ASN A 108 7.20 7.28 -11.15
CA ASN A 108 7.54 8.63 -10.70
C ASN A 108 7.19 9.69 -11.75
N THR A 109 7.43 10.96 -11.42
CA THR A 109 7.15 12.11 -12.32
C THR A 109 7.95 12.09 -13.63
N PHE A 110 9.04 11.33 -13.69
CA PHE A 110 9.86 11.16 -14.90
C PHE A 110 9.44 9.96 -15.75
N GLY A 111 8.37 9.28 -15.40
CA GLY A 111 7.92 8.08 -16.09
C GLY A 111 8.74 6.82 -15.78
N GLN A 112 9.57 6.85 -14.75
CA GLN A 112 10.40 5.72 -14.35
C GLN A 112 9.64 4.82 -13.36
N ASN A 113 9.79 3.52 -13.53
CA ASN A 113 9.22 2.53 -12.63
C ASN A 113 9.89 2.59 -11.25
N VAL A 114 9.10 2.77 -10.21
CA VAL A 114 9.52 2.71 -8.79
C VAL A 114 9.30 1.31 -8.24
N ALA A 115 8.14 0.73 -8.53
CA ALA A 115 7.79 -0.61 -8.11
C ALA A 115 6.79 -1.23 -9.07
N THR A 116 6.76 -2.56 -9.10
CA THR A 116 5.76 -3.35 -9.82
C THR A 116 5.01 -4.21 -8.84
N ILE A 117 3.68 -4.21 -8.94
CA ILE A 117 2.78 -4.99 -8.10
C ILE A 117 2.15 -6.09 -8.96
N SER A 118 2.23 -7.31 -8.46
CA SER A 118 1.63 -8.48 -9.10
C SER A 118 1.02 -9.40 -8.06
N LYS A 119 0.19 -10.33 -8.54
CA LYS A 119 -0.43 -11.36 -7.74
C LYS A 119 0.08 -12.71 -8.21
N GLU A 120 0.62 -13.49 -7.30
CA GLU A 120 1.11 -14.83 -7.57
C GLU A 120 0.37 -15.86 -6.71
N LEU A 121 0.09 -17.01 -7.27
CA LEU A 121 -0.52 -18.13 -6.56
C LEU A 121 0.58 -19.01 -5.96
N PHE A 122 0.75 -18.92 -4.64
CA PHE A 122 1.65 -19.79 -3.90
C PHE A 122 0.88 -20.83 -3.10
N LYS A 123 1.01 -22.11 -3.46
CA LYS A 123 0.39 -23.28 -2.77
C LYS A 123 -1.10 -23.08 -2.59
N PHE A 124 -1.97 -22.69 -2.75
CA PHE A 124 -3.40 -22.49 -2.44
C PHE A 124 -3.75 -21.10 -1.86
N THR A 125 -2.79 -20.19 -1.77
CA THR A 125 -3.06 -18.81 -1.33
C THR A 125 -2.52 -17.80 -2.32
N ASP A 126 -3.33 -16.81 -2.62
CA ASP A 126 -2.89 -15.67 -3.39
C ASP A 126 -1.88 -14.86 -2.56
N THR A 127 -0.76 -14.56 -3.18
CA THR A 127 0.30 -13.75 -2.57
C THR A 127 0.52 -12.51 -3.43
N TYR A 128 0.48 -11.36 -2.79
CA TYR A 128 0.83 -10.11 -3.44
C TYR A 128 2.33 -9.91 -3.38
N VAL A 129 2.87 -9.49 -4.50
CA VAL A 129 4.30 -9.25 -4.69
C VAL A 129 4.51 -7.80 -5.07
N ILE A 130 5.36 -7.11 -4.30
CA ILE A 130 5.81 -5.75 -4.58
C ILE A 130 7.30 -5.82 -4.89
N ASP A 131 7.66 -5.67 -6.15
CA ASP A 131 9.05 -5.57 -6.60
C ASP A 131 9.46 -4.10 -6.63
N VAL A 132 10.30 -3.69 -5.68
CA VAL A 132 10.77 -2.31 -5.52
C VAL A 132 12.18 -2.18 -6.08
N TYR A 133 12.40 -1.22 -6.98
CA TYR A 133 13.71 -1.01 -7.61
C TYR A 133 14.74 -0.48 -6.63
N ASN A 134 14.39 0.57 -5.88
CA ASN A 134 15.27 1.15 -4.87
C ASN A 134 14.73 0.80 -3.47
N PRO A 135 15.52 0.08 -2.63
CA PRO A 135 15.06 -0.29 -1.27
C PRO A 135 14.62 0.89 -0.40
N GLU A 136 15.14 2.10 -0.65
CA GLU A 136 14.71 3.32 0.07
C GLU A 136 13.24 3.68 -0.17
N ASP A 137 12.69 3.24 -1.30
CA ASP A 137 11.31 3.51 -1.69
C ASP A 137 10.33 2.44 -1.14
N ALA A 138 10.82 1.39 -0.50
CA ALA A 138 10.03 0.24 -0.12
C ALA A 138 8.87 0.59 0.83
N LEU A 139 9.11 1.40 1.85
CA LEU A 139 8.07 1.78 2.81
C LEU A 139 6.97 2.62 2.15
N CYS A 140 7.33 3.61 1.35
CA CYS A 140 6.38 4.47 0.65
C CYS A 140 5.58 3.67 -0.40
N ALA A 141 6.23 2.76 -1.13
CA ALA A 141 5.54 1.85 -2.05
C ALA A 141 4.55 0.94 -1.31
N LEU A 142 4.94 0.38 -0.17
CA LEU A 142 4.05 -0.42 0.67
C LEU A 142 2.84 0.40 1.14
N MET A 143 3.03 1.64 1.58
CA MET A 143 1.95 2.52 2.01
C MET A 143 0.92 2.76 0.90
N LEU A 144 1.37 2.99 -0.33
CA LEU A 144 0.49 3.16 -1.49
C LEU A 144 -0.30 1.88 -1.78
N VAL A 145 0.35 0.73 -1.77
CA VAL A 145 -0.31 -0.57 -1.98
C VAL A 145 -1.35 -0.85 -0.89
N LEU A 146 -1.04 -0.54 0.37
CA LEU A 146 -1.99 -0.68 1.48
C LEU A 146 -3.22 0.22 1.34
N ALA A 147 -3.04 1.46 0.88
CA ALA A 147 -4.15 2.37 0.63
C ALA A 147 -5.06 1.85 -0.50
N ILE A 148 -4.48 1.32 -1.57
CA ILE A 148 -5.23 0.71 -2.67
C ILE A 148 -5.99 -0.53 -2.21
N ASP A 149 -5.36 -1.39 -1.41
CA ASP A 149 -6.01 -2.56 -0.82
C ASP A 149 -7.19 -2.16 0.08
N ALA A 150 -6.98 -1.15 0.91
CA ALA A 150 -8.02 -0.57 1.76
C ALA A 150 -9.23 -0.09 0.96
N GLU A 151 -9.01 0.64 -0.11
CA GLU A 151 -10.06 1.13 -1.00
C GLU A 151 -10.79 -0.01 -1.71
N LYS A 152 -10.08 -1.04 -2.17
CA LYS A 152 -10.70 -2.21 -2.80
C LYS A 152 -11.63 -2.94 -1.86
N CYS A 153 -11.19 -3.20 -0.64
CA CYS A 153 -12.00 -3.92 0.34
C CYS A 153 -13.21 -3.12 0.85
N SER A 154 -13.18 -1.80 0.81
CA SER A 154 -14.33 -0.97 1.21
C SER A 154 -15.48 -0.99 0.20
N ARG A 155 -15.24 -1.51 -1.01
CA ARG A 155 -16.24 -1.63 -2.08
C ARG A 155 -16.90 -3.00 -2.17
N ASP A 156 -16.30 -3.98 -1.53
CA ASP A 156 -16.83 -5.33 -1.43
C ASP A 156 -17.70 -5.46 -0.17
#